data_0b0e991cf8d683b7dc83770c003ad5aa
#
_entry.id   0b0e991cf8d683b7dc83770c003ad5aa
#
_cell.length_a   1.000
_cell.length_b   1.000
_cell.length_c   1.000
_cell.angle_alpha   90.00
_cell.angle_beta   90.00
_cell.angle_gamma   90.00
#
_symmetry.space_group_name_H-M   'P 1'
#
loop_
_entity.id
_entity.type
_entity.pdbx_description
1 polymer ?
#
loop_
_entity_poly.entity_id
_entity_poly.type
_entity_poly.pdbx_seq_one_letter_code
_entity_poly.pdbx_strand_id
1 'polypeptide(L)'
;MTTADTDAATPSPDAPHASASPTVARTEAHSGGSDGAGGSGGGAAPTGAQTETRQGIGVSPGTAFGPVVQVAPPVRPPKNEAAVDDADAALADVKAAFETVAVSLEQRATLVEDTAQQILKATALIARDKGLVKAAGKELAAGHGRATSIDRAVETYAAQFEALGGYFAERVADLRDVGSRAVAAVLGVPAPGVPVFTEPSVIVAEDLAPAETATLDRSRVVGIITEAGGRTSHTAILAAQMGIPAVVQLAGATAIPAGVPVAIDGDSGEVTIAPDMALVTAQRERASRRASALAELSGAGKTSDGHAVALLANIGGVEDAVAAGAQDLEGVGLFRTEFVFLSATKAPTVDEQAEIYRGVFAPFEGRRVVVRTLDAGADKPLKFADLGPEENPALGRRGLRLSAERPELLDSQLEALAVAARDTGADVRVMAPMVATAEEAAWFARRVRENGLPKAGVMIEVPGAALRSRDVLTEVDFGSLGTNDLAQYTMAADRMQGALSDLLDPWQPAVLDVVAAACAGAATVDRPMGVCGESAGDPLLALVLVGLGVTSLSMAPSKVPVVRLALSLHTLADCQKLAEAARASRTAVDALTAVRDAAISELTDLI
;
A
#
# COMPACT_ATOMS: atom_id res chain seq x y z
N MET A 1 -47.20 15.99 -46.76
CA MET A 1 -47.50 14.84 -47.60
C MET A 1 -46.43 13.80 -47.24
N THR A 2 -46.65 12.76 -46.65
CA THR A 2 -47.68 11.85 -46.20
C THR A 2 -47.06 11.00 -45.09
N THR A 3 -47.77 10.91 -44.05
CA THR A 3 -47.76 10.01 -42.90
C THR A 3 -47.61 8.54 -43.26
N ALA A 4 -46.92 7.77 -42.40
CA ALA A 4 -47.30 6.41 -42.06
C ALA A 4 -46.78 6.06 -40.66
N ASP A 5 -47.72 5.94 -39.73
CA ASP A 5 -47.63 5.24 -38.46
C ASP A 5 -47.39 3.75 -38.68
N THR A 6 -46.63 3.11 -37.81
CA THR A 6 -46.88 1.73 -37.36
C THR A 6 -46.49 1.53 -35.91
N ASP A 7 -47.51 1.29 -35.11
CA ASP A 7 -47.55 0.68 -33.79
C ASP A 7 -46.75 -0.65 -33.71
N ALA A 8 -46.06 -0.89 -32.59
CA ALA A 8 -45.91 -2.23 -32.04
C ALA A 8 -45.46 -2.18 -30.56
N ALA A 9 -46.42 -2.33 -29.71
CA ALA A 9 -46.52 -3.17 -28.51
C ALA A 9 -45.25 -3.52 -27.69
N THR A 10 -45.23 -3.01 -26.48
CA THR A 10 -44.57 -3.54 -25.29
C THR A 10 -45.16 -4.86 -24.80
N PRO A 11 -44.41 -5.76 -24.21
CA PRO A 11 -44.93 -6.63 -23.17
C PRO A 11 -44.24 -6.39 -21.81
N SER A 12 -45.06 -6.32 -20.79
CA SER A 12 -44.76 -6.25 -19.35
C SER A 12 -44.41 -7.63 -18.77
N PRO A 13 -43.77 -7.66 -17.56
CA PRO A 13 -43.15 -8.85 -16.98
C PRO A 13 -44.11 -9.60 -16.06
N ASP A 14 -43.95 -10.90 -15.96
CA ASP A 14 -44.24 -11.71 -14.75
C ASP A 14 -43.81 -13.15 -14.93
N ALA A 15 -42.89 -13.64 -14.06
CA ALA A 15 -43.02 -14.81 -13.22
C ALA A 15 -41.66 -15.32 -12.72
N PRO A 16 -41.60 -15.97 -11.53
CA PRO A 16 -40.38 -16.06 -10.72
C PRO A 16 -39.62 -17.37 -10.94
N HIS A 17 -38.29 -17.30 -10.92
CA HIS A 17 -37.47 -18.49 -10.86
C HIS A 17 -37.06 -18.81 -9.42
N ALA A 18 -37.41 -20.01 -9.00
CA ALA A 18 -37.11 -20.62 -7.72
C ALA A 18 -35.62 -20.90 -7.53
N SER A 19 -35.11 -20.51 -6.40
CA SER A 19 -33.80 -20.90 -5.87
C SER A 19 -33.85 -22.31 -5.29
N ALA A 20 -32.96 -23.18 -5.75
CA ALA A 20 -32.71 -24.47 -5.12
C ALA A 20 -31.40 -24.41 -4.34
N SER A 21 -31.49 -24.49 -3.02
CA SER A 21 -30.34 -24.73 -2.11
C SER A 21 -30.10 -26.22 -1.99
N PRO A 22 -28.83 -26.69 -1.93
CA PRO A 22 -28.55 -28.07 -1.59
C PRO A 22 -28.50 -28.26 -0.07
N THR A 23 -29.26 -29.22 0.40
CA THR A 23 -29.35 -29.71 1.76
C THR A 23 -28.10 -30.52 2.12
N VAL A 24 -27.42 -30.15 3.20
CA VAL A 24 -26.34 -30.96 3.80
C VAL A 24 -26.98 -31.93 4.81
N ALA A 25 -26.74 -33.21 4.60
CA ALA A 25 -27.18 -34.27 5.48
C ALA A 25 -26.33 -34.33 6.75
N ARG A 26 -26.99 -34.29 7.90
CA ARG A 26 -26.46 -34.60 9.22
C ARG A 26 -26.40 -36.12 9.36
N THR A 27 -25.24 -36.66 9.76
CA THR A 27 -25.11 -37.99 10.32
C THR A 27 -24.73 -37.86 11.78
N GLU A 28 -25.64 -38.24 12.65
CA GLU A 28 -25.40 -38.48 14.08
C GLU A 28 -24.82 -39.89 14.26
N ALA A 29 -23.85 -40.06 15.14
CA ALA A 29 -23.56 -41.35 15.76
C ALA A 29 -23.06 -41.15 17.19
N HIS A 30 -23.68 -41.89 18.04
CA HIS A 30 -23.71 -41.96 19.50
C HIS A 30 -22.46 -42.54 20.16
N SER A 31 -22.18 -41.98 21.35
CA SER A 31 -21.98 -42.58 22.68
C SER A 31 -20.86 -43.60 22.94
N GLY A 32 -20.21 -43.32 24.07
CA GLY A 32 -19.63 -44.35 24.91
C GLY A 32 -18.56 -43.80 25.86
N GLY A 33 -18.90 -43.66 27.15
CA GLY A 33 -18.09 -43.16 28.22
C GLY A 33 -17.03 -44.11 28.78
N SER A 34 -16.20 -43.62 29.63
CA SER A 34 -15.97 -43.92 31.04
C SER A 34 -14.52 -43.66 31.50
N ASP A 35 -14.44 -42.88 32.55
CA ASP A 35 -13.59 -42.91 33.75
C ASP A 35 -12.09 -43.28 33.68
N GLY A 36 -11.32 -42.39 34.36
CA GLY A 36 -10.06 -42.79 34.94
C GLY A 36 -9.07 -41.68 35.27
N ALA A 37 -9.00 -41.38 36.54
CA ALA A 37 -8.23 -40.40 37.27
C ALA A 37 -6.71 -40.34 37.04
N GLY A 38 -6.17 -39.13 37.24
CA GLY A 38 -4.99 -38.90 38.07
C GLY A 38 -3.67 -38.59 37.38
N GLY A 39 -3.13 -37.39 37.65
CA GLY A 39 -1.68 -37.28 37.80
C GLY A 39 -0.97 -36.15 37.06
N SER A 40 -0.69 -35.06 37.80
CA SER A 40 0.52 -34.23 37.77
C SER A 40 1.03 -33.60 36.49
N GLY A 41 0.95 -32.28 36.46
CA GLY A 41 1.90 -31.22 36.16
C GLY A 41 2.97 -31.41 35.07
N GLY A 42 2.72 -30.78 33.94
CA GLY A 42 3.72 -30.44 32.94
C GLY A 42 2.99 -29.66 31.87
N GLY A 43 3.32 -28.37 31.68
CA GLY A 43 2.68 -27.53 30.68
C GLY A 43 2.85 -28.08 29.27
N ALA A 44 1.86 -28.86 28.84
CA ALA A 44 1.75 -29.33 27.47
C ALA A 44 0.99 -28.26 26.68
N ALA A 45 1.55 -27.88 25.53
CA ALA A 45 0.86 -27.11 24.51
C ALA A 45 -0.52 -27.73 24.23
N PRO A 46 -1.53 -26.94 23.84
CA PRO A 46 -2.85 -27.46 23.51
C PRO A 46 -2.74 -28.37 22.29
N THR A 47 -2.66 -29.66 22.55
CA THR A 47 -2.68 -30.75 21.57
C THR A 47 -4.10 -30.89 21.05
N GLY A 48 -4.34 -30.45 19.79
CA GLY A 48 -5.61 -30.69 19.10
C GLY A 48 -6.01 -29.67 18.03
N ALA A 49 -5.24 -28.62 17.78
CA ALA A 49 -5.51 -27.76 16.64
C ALA A 49 -5.10 -28.51 15.36
N GLN A 50 -6.05 -28.75 14.47
CA GLN A 50 -5.74 -29.26 13.13
C GLN A 50 -5.00 -28.17 12.37
N THR A 51 -3.98 -28.54 11.58
CA THR A 51 -3.31 -27.62 10.66
C THR A 51 -4.33 -27.09 9.67
N GLU A 52 -4.49 -25.78 9.63
CA GLU A 52 -5.42 -25.08 8.75
C GLU A 52 -4.67 -23.97 8.03
N THR A 53 -4.82 -23.90 6.71
CA THR A 53 -4.27 -22.82 5.90
C THR A 53 -5.37 -21.87 5.47
N ARG A 54 -5.16 -20.57 5.65
CA ARG A 54 -6.06 -19.50 5.24
C ARG A 54 -5.34 -18.53 4.33
N GLN A 55 -6.08 -17.85 3.47
CA GLN A 55 -5.58 -16.88 2.52
C GLN A 55 -6.04 -15.48 2.88
N GLY A 56 -5.10 -14.56 3.04
CA GLY A 56 -5.30 -13.13 3.14
C GLY A 56 -4.54 -12.41 2.03
N ILE A 57 -4.29 -11.12 2.22
CA ILE A 57 -3.51 -10.28 1.30
C ILE A 57 -2.13 -10.04 1.93
N GLY A 58 -1.07 -10.51 1.27
CA GLY A 58 0.30 -10.18 1.64
C GLY A 58 0.60 -8.70 1.37
N VAL A 59 1.13 -7.99 2.37
CA VAL A 59 1.40 -6.54 2.29
C VAL A 59 2.80 -6.15 2.71
N SER A 60 3.50 -7.03 3.40
CA SER A 60 4.92 -6.88 3.74
C SER A 60 5.63 -8.22 3.57
N PRO A 61 6.66 -8.29 2.72
CA PRO A 61 7.26 -9.55 2.30
C PRO A 61 8.03 -10.26 3.42
N GLY A 62 8.22 -11.56 3.23
CA GLY A 62 8.99 -12.43 4.12
C GLY A 62 8.11 -13.45 4.85
N THR A 63 8.78 -14.39 5.53
CA THR A 63 8.11 -15.46 6.28
C THR A 63 8.37 -15.31 7.77
N ALA A 64 7.38 -15.61 8.59
CA ALA A 64 7.54 -15.63 10.04
C ALA A 64 6.79 -16.80 10.67
N PHE A 65 7.28 -17.22 11.84
CA PHE A 65 6.68 -18.26 12.66
C PHE A 65 6.76 -17.86 14.13
N GLY A 66 5.66 -17.97 14.83
CA GLY A 66 5.59 -17.69 16.27
C GLY A 66 4.20 -17.94 16.85
N PRO A 67 4.08 -17.91 18.18
CA PRO A 67 2.80 -17.96 18.85
C PRO A 67 1.99 -16.68 18.58
N VAL A 68 0.68 -16.82 18.52
CA VAL A 68 -0.25 -15.70 18.39
C VAL A 68 -0.29 -14.89 19.66
N VAL A 69 -0.13 -13.59 19.53
CA VAL A 69 -0.47 -12.58 20.55
C VAL A 69 -1.66 -11.78 20.04
N GLN A 70 -2.79 -11.96 20.72
CA GLN A 70 -4.01 -11.22 20.39
C GLN A 70 -3.92 -9.78 20.89
N VAL A 71 -4.23 -8.84 20.02
CA VAL A 71 -4.43 -7.44 20.42
C VAL A 71 -5.79 -7.33 21.10
N ALA A 72 -5.79 -6.77 22.30
CA ALA A 72 -7.04 -6.58 23.05
C ALA A 72 -7.97 -5.61 22.28
N PRO A 73 -9.22 -6.00 22.00
CA PRO A 73 -10.14 -5.19 21.24
C PRO A 73 -10.47 -3.88 21.97
N PRO A 74 -10.97 -2.85 21.27
CA PRO A 74 -11.44 -1.62 21.88
C PRO A 74 -12.49 -1.90 22.96
N VAL A 75 -12.29 -1.31 24.13
CA VAL A 75 -13.24 -1.44 25.24
C VAL A 75 -14.43 -0.52 25.00
N ARG A 76 -15.62 -1.09 25.06
CA ARG A 76 -16.90 -0.37 24.91
C ARG A 76 -17.65 -0.30 26.23
N PRO A 77 -18.49 0.71 26.45
CA PRO A 77 -19.30 0.79 27.67
C PRO A 77 -20.29 -0.39 27.75
N PRO A 78 -20.62 -0.85 28.97
CA PRO A 78 -21.67 -1.85 29.18
C PRO A 78 -23.01 -1.35 28.62
N LYS A 79 -23.79 -2.22 27.97
CA LYS A 79 -25.10 -1.86 27.39
C LYS A 79 -26.09 -1.29 28.43
N ASN A 80 -25.95 -1.70 29.72
CA ASN A 80 -26.83 -1.32 30.81
C ASN A 80 -26.02 -0.63 31.93
N GLU A 81 -25.14 0.30 31.58
CA GLU A 81 -24.41 1.09 32.58
C GLU A 81 -25.41 1.95 33.38
N ALA A 82 -25.33 1.87 34.70
CA ALA A 82 -26.20 2.68 35.58
C ALA A 82 -25.88 4.17 35.44
N ALA A 83 -26.92 5.00 35.54
CA ALA A 83 -26.75 6.44 35.66
C ALA A 83 -25.93 6.78 36.92
N VAL A 84 -25.19 7.89 36.87
CA VAL A 84 -24.42 8.36 38.04
C VAL A 84 -25.32 9.16 39.00
N ASP A 85 -25.14 8.95 40.30
CA ASP A 85 -25.88 9.70 41.32
C ASP A 85 -25.30 11.11 41.54
N ASP A 86 -23.98 11.27 41.34
CA ASP A 86 -23.25 12.53 41.50
C ASP A 86 -22.46 12.82 40.22
N ALA A 87 -22.95 13.73 39.38
CA ALA A 87 -22.35 14.10 38.13
C ALA A 87 -20.99 14.82 38.29
N ASP A 88 -20.78 15.57 39.37
CA ASP A 88 -19.53 16.29 39.63
C ASP A 88 -18.42 15.32 40.04
N ALA A 89 -18.72 14.38 40.93
CA ALA A 89 -17.80 13.30 41.29
C ALA A 89 -17.46 12.43 40.06
N ALA A 90 -18.47 12.04 39.27
CA ALA A 90 -18.26 11.29 38.05
C ALA A 90 -17.42 12.04 36.99
N LEU A 91 -17.57 13.35 36.90
CA LEU A 91 -16.75 14.19 36.02
C LEU A 91 -15.28 14.22 36.47
N ALA A 92 -15.03 14.17 37.78
CA ALA A 92 -13.67 14.05 38.31
C ALA A 92 -13.02 12.71 37.90
N ASP A 93 -13.76 11.60 37.94
CA ASP A 93 -13.31 10.28 37.51
C ASP A 93 -13.02 10.26 36.02
N VAL A 94 -13.88 10.85 35.18
CA VAL A 94 -13.68 10.98 33.74
C VAL A 94 -12.41 11.79 33.43
N LYS A 95 -12.19 12.91 34.11
CA LYS A 95 -10.95 13.69 33.98
C LYS A 95 -9.71 12.89 34.35
N ALA A 96 -9.77 12.15 35.45
CA ALA A 96 -8.67 11.30 35.90
C ALA A 96 -8.37 10.19 34.86
N ALA A 97 -9.40 9.61 34.25
CA ALA A 97 -9.26 8.60 33.21
C ALA A 97 -8.54 9.15 31.97
N PHE A 98 -8.97 10.30 31.46
CA PHE A 98 -8.29 10.94 30.30
C PHE A 98 -6.83 11.32 30.62
N GLU A 99 -6.54 11.83 31.84
CA GLU A 99 -5.17 12.11 32.25
C GLU A 99 -4.34 10.84 32.38
N THR A 100 -4.90 9.74 32.92
CA THR A 100 -4.23 8.43 32.94
C THR A 100 -3.83 7.97 31.54
N VAL A 101 -4.71 8.13 30.55
CA VAL A 101 -4.41 7.83 29.16
C VAL A 101 -3.29 8.72 28.65
N ALA A 102 -3.36 10.04 28.86
CA ALA A 102 -2.34 10.97 28.40
C ALA A 102 -0.95 10.64 28.99
N VAL A 103 -0.87 10.39 30.30
CA VAL A 103 0.39 10.01 30.97
C VAL A 103 0.94 8.69 30.44
N SER A 104 0.08 7.69 30.21
CA SER A 104 0.48 6.40 29.63
C SER A 104 1.07 6.57 28.23
N LEU A 105 0.43 7.39 27.38
CA LEU A 105 0.93 7.67 26.02
C LEU A 105 2.26 8.44 26.06
N GLU A 106 2.42 9.41 26.95
CA GLU A 106 3.68 10.13 27.12
C GLU A 106 4.82 9.20 27.61
N GLN A 107 4.52 8.30 28.54
CA GLN A 107 5.49 7.30 29.00
C GLN A 107 5.92 6.40 27.83
N ARG A 108 4.97 5.93 27.03
CA ARG A 108 5.28 5.14 25.81
C ARG A 108 6.10 5.95 24.80
N ALA A 109 5.83 7.25 24.66
CA ALA A 109 6.59 8.15 23.78
C ALA A 109 8.06 8.30 24.20
N THR A 110 8.44 8.02 25.45
CA THR A 110 9.84 8.02 25.89
C THR A 110 10.62 6.76 25.47
N LEU A 111 9.91 5.72 25.04
CA LEU A 111 10.48 4.43 24.66
C LEU A 111 10.71 4.30 23.15
N VAL A 112 10.30 5.29 22.37
CA VAL A 112 10.38 5.32 20.91
C VAL A 112 10.95 6.65 20.43
N GLU A 113 11.45 6.68 19.19
CA GLU A 113 12.10 7.85 18.59
C GLU A 113 11.30 8.36 17.37
N ASP A 114 11.67 9.52 16.87
CA ASP A 114 11.21 10.14 15.62
C ASP A 114 9.67 10.26 15.47
N THR A 115 9.14 9.81 14.35
CA THR A 115 7.72 9.93 13.97
C THR A 115 6.81 9.23 14.99
N ALA A 116 7.19 8.07 15.49
CA ALA A 116 6.42 7.33 16.50
C ALA A 116 6.26 8.14 17.79
N GLN A 117 7.32 8.80 18.25
CA GLN A 117 7.29 9.68 19.42
C GLN A 117 6.33 10.87 19.20
N GLN A 118 6.37 11.47 18.01
CA GLN A 118 5.51 12.60 17.66
C GLN A 118 4.03 12.19 17.62
N ILE A 119 3.70 11.04 17.07
CA ILE A 119 2.34 10.48 17.03
C ILE A 119 1.81 10.29 18.44
N LEU A 120 2.57 9.62 19.31
CA LEU A 120 2.15 9.38 20.70
C LEU A 120 1.95 10.68 21.50
N LYS A 121 2.83 11.66 21.33
CA LYS A 121 2.68 12.99 21.95
C LYS A 121 1.44 13.72 21.43
N ALA A 122 1.16 13.65 20.14
CA ALA A 122 -0.04 14.24 19.56
C ALA A 122 -1.32 13.56 20.09
N THR A 123 -1.34 12.23 20.18
CA THR A 123 -2.47 11.47 20.74
C THR A 123 -2.67 11.78 22.24
N ALA A 124 -1.57 11.97 23.00
CA ALA A 124 -1.65 12.40 24.39
C ALA A 124 -2.29 13.81 24.56
N LEU A 125 -2.04 14.72 23.60
CA LEU A 125 -2.71 16.03 23.58
C LEU A 125 -4.22 15.92 23.30
N ILE A 126 -4.64 14.98 22.44
CA ILE A 126 -6.06 14.67 22.20
C ILE A 126 -6.71 14.21 23.52
N ALA A 127 -6.06 13.35 24.30
CA ALA A 127 -6.57 12.90 25.60
C ALA A 127 -6.73 14.05 26.59
N ARG A 128 -5.95 15.13 26.50
CA ARG A 128 -6.05 16.34 27.34
C ARG A 128 -6.97 17.42 26.80
N ASP A 129 -7.69 17.16 25.70
CA ASP A 129 -8.59 18.15 25.13
C ASP A 129 -9.75 18.49 26.08
N LYS A 130 -9.84 19.78 26.44
CA LYS A 130 -10.88 20.27 27.37
C LYS A 130 -12.28 20.15 26.78
N GLY A 131 -12.41 20.12 25.46
CA GLY A 131 -13.68 19.96 24.76
C GLY A 131 -14.25 18.56 24.96
N LEU A 132 -13.42 17.50 24.90
CA LEU A 132 -13.84 16.12 25.17
C LEU A 132 -14.36 15.97 26.59
N VAL A 133 -13.62 16.47 27.59
CA VAL A 133 -14.05 16.43 29.00
C VAL A 133 -15.35 17.20 29.19
N LYS A 134 -15.51 18.37 28.55
CA LYS A 134 -16.74 19.15 28.59
C LYS A 134 -17.93 18.43 27.94
N ALA A 135 -17.70 17.74 26.84
CA ALA A 135 -18.73 16.95 26.17
C ALA A 135 -19.16 15.76 27.03
N ALA A 136 -18.21 15.00 27.61
CA ALA A 136 -18.51 13.93 28.53
C ALA A 136 -19.29 14.42 29.77
N GLY A 137 -18.97 15.62 30.30
CA GLY A 137 -19.71 16.25 31.37
C GLY A 137 -21.17 16.58 31.00
N LYS A 138 -21.48 16.92 29.78
CA LYS A 138 -22.86 17.10 29.30
C LYS A 138 -23.63 15.78 29.27
N GLU A 139 -22.99 14.69 28.85
CA GLU A 139 -23.59 13.36 28.84
C GLU A 139 -23.85 12.83 30.26
N LEU A 140 -22.94 13.09 31.22
CA LEU A 140 -23.15 12.80 32.65
C LEU A 140 -24.36 13.57 33.20
N ALA A 141 -24.48 14.87 32.90
CA ALA A 141 -25.61 15.69 33.29
C ALA A 141 -26.93 15.24 32.65
N ALA A 142 -26.88 14.56 31.50
CA ALA A 142 -28.01 13.93 30.83
C ALA A 142 -28.42 12.58 31.46
N GLY A 143 -27.71 12.12 32.49
CA GLY A 143 -28.03 10.90 33.25
C GLY A 143 -27.37 9.64 32.71
N HIS A 144 -26.29 9.75 31.93
CA HIS A 144 -25.52 8.59 31.46
C HIS A 144 -24.44 8.18 32.47
N GLY A 145 -24.01 6.92 32.42
CA GLY A 145 -22.89 6.42 33.19
C GLY A 145 -21.55 6.97 32.67
N ARG A 146 -20.47 6.77 33.44
CA ARG A 146 -19.13 7.33 33.14
C ARG A 146 -18.56 6.83 31.80
N ALA A 147 -18.60 5.53 31.57
CA ALA A 147 -18.08 4.92 30.36
C ALA A 147 -18.91 5.34 29.13
N THR A 148 -20.23 5.31 29.25
CA THR A 148 -21.17 5.76 28.21
C THR A 148 -20.98 7.24 27.87
N SER A 149 -20.72 8.08 28.85
CA SER A 149 -20.51 9.52 28.66
C SER A 149 -19.20 9.81 27.91
N ILE A 150 -18.14 9.06 28.20
CA ILE A 150 -16.88 9.13 27.43
C ILE A 150 -17.11 8.71 25.98
N ASP A 151 -17.69 7.53 25.76
CA ASP A 151 -17.90 6.95 24.42
C ASP A 151 -18.76 7.88 23.54
N ARG A 152 -19.86 8.41 24.05
CA ARG A 152 -20.72 9.37 23.33
C ARG A 152 -20.01 10.68 23.01
N ALA A 153 -19.24 11.21 23.93
CA ALA A 153 -18.46 12.42 23.71
C ALA A 153 -17.45 12.20 22.57
N VAL A 154 -16.75 11.09 22.61
CA VAL A 154 -15.77 10.70 21.58
C VAL A 154 -16.43 10.53 20.23
N GLU A 155 -17.53 9.77 20.12
CA GLU A 155 -18.22 9.56 18.84
C GLU A 155 -18.83 10.87 18.29
N THR A 156 -19.27 11.78 19.15
CA THR A 156 -19.71 13.13 18.73
C THR A 156 -18.59 13.91 18.06
N TYR A 157 -17.39 13.89 18.64
CA TYR A 157 -16.22 14.56 18.07
C TYR A 157 -15.69 13.82 16.83
N ALA A 158 -15.73 12.49 16.84
CA ALA A 158 -15.36 11.66 15.69
C ALA A 158 -16.21 12.00 14.45
N ALA A 159 -17.54 12.08 14.64
CA ALA A 159 -18.45 12.47 13.55
C ALA A 159 -18.18 13.90 13.05
N GLN A 160 -17.81 14.85 13.95
CA GLN A 160 -17.43 16.21 13.53
C GLN A 160 -16.12 16.21 12.73
N PHE A 161 -15.13 15.41 13.12
CA PHE A 161 -13.85 15.30 12.44
C PHE A 161 -14.02 14.63 11.07
N GLU A 162 -14.85 13.59 10.96
CA GLU A 162 -15.23 12.97 9.69
C GLU A 162 -15.89 13.99 8.74
N ALA A 163 -16.82 14.80 9.26
CA ALA A 163 -17.49 15.82 8.46
C ALA A 163 -16.58 16.97 7.99
N LEU A 164 -15.51 17.27 8.74
CA LEU A 164 -14.50 18.28 8.34
C LEU A 164 -13.57 17.76 7.26
N GLY A 165 -13.38 16.43 7.15
CA GLY A 165 -12.50 15.82 6.15
C GLY A 165 -11.01 16.10 6.33
N GLY A 166 -10.20 15.64 5.37
CA GLY A 166 -8.76 15.90 5.34
C GLY A 166 -8.05 15.48 6.64
N TYR A 167 -7.15 16.30 7.14
CA TYR A 167 -6.35 16.03 8.33
C TYR A 167 -7.18 15.63 9.57
N PHE A 168 -8.38 16.19 9.74
CA PHE A 168 -9.23 15.85 10.89
C PHE A 168 -9.82 14.44 10.77
N ALA A 169 -10.21 14.02 9.56
CA ALA A 169 -10.70 12.66 9.33
C ALA A 169 -9.63 11.60 9.65
N GLU A 170 -8.36 11.89 9.35
CA GLU A 170 -7.23 11.02 9.68
C GLU A 170 -7.03 10.82 11.19
N ARG A 171 -7.48 11.79 12.02
CA ARG A 171 -7.36 11.74 13.49
C ARG A 171 -8.51 11.04 14.21
N VAL A 172 -9.52 10.60 13.48
CA VAL A 172 -10.68 9.90 14.08
C VAL A 172 -10.27 8.59 14.75
N ALA A 173 -9.36 7.85 14.15
CA ALA A 173 -8.84 6.61 14.74
C ALA A 173 -8.12 6.85 16.08
N ASP A 174 -7.27 7.90 16.15
CA ASP A 174 -6.57 8.29 17.36
C ASP A 174 -7.56 8.72 18.46
N LEU A 175 -8.59 9.46 18.09
CA LEU A 175 -9.64 9.91 19.01
C LEU A 175 -10.43 8.75 19.59
N ARG A 176 -10.80 7.75 18.77
CA ARG A 176 -11.49 6.53 19.21
C ARG A 176 -10.60 5.66 20.10
N ASP A 177 -9.31 5.56 19.83
CA ASP A 177 -8.34 4.85 20.68
C ASP A 177 -8.25 5.51 22.07
N VAL A 178 -8.11 6.84 22.14
CA VAL A 178 -8.13 7.60 23.39
C VAL A 178 -9.42 7.34 24.17
N GLY A 179 -10.56 7.35 23.49
CA GLY A 179 -11.87 7.06 24.09
C GLY A 179 -11.95 5.68 24.69
N SER A 180 -11.56 4.67 23.93
CA SER A 180 -11.56 3.26 24.38
C SER A 180 -10.65 3.03 25.60
N ARG A 181 -9.47 3.65 25.62
CA ARG A 181 -8.56 3.61 26.80
C ARG A 181 -9.15 4.33 28.00
N ALA A 182 -9.82 5.46 27.81
CA ALA A 182 -10.47 6.18 28.89
C ALA A 182 -11.67 5.40 29.44
N VAL A 183 -12.44 4.73 28.58
CA VAL A 183 -13.51 3.79 28.98
C VAL A 183 -12.91 2.63 29.79
N ALA A 184 -11.82 2.03 29.36
CA ALA A 184 -11.13 0.98 30.10
C ALA A 184 -10.70 1.47 31.51
N ALA A 185 -10.16 2.68 31.59
CA ALA A 185 -9.68 3.27 32.84
C ALA A 185 -10.83 3.48 33.84
N VAL A 186 -12.00 4.01 33.41
CA VAL A 186 -13.16 4.19 34.35
C VAL A 186 -13.82 2.88 34.72
N LEU A 187 -13.71 1.84 33.90
CA LEU A 187 -14.22 0.49 34.19
C LEU A 187 -13.24 -0.35 35.03
N GLY A 188 -12.00 0.12 35.22
CA GLY A 188 -10.96 -0.63 35.90
C GLY A 188 -10.54 -1.92 35.22
N VAL A 189 -10.68 -1.98 33.86
CA VAL A 189 -10.25 -3.11 33.06
C VAL A 189 -8.93 -2.79 32.34
N PRO A 190 -8.17 -3.80 31.88
CA PRO A 190 -6.94 -3.57 31.11
C PRO A 190 -7.20 -2.68 29.89
N ALA A 191 -6.23 -1.80 29.59
CA ALA A 191 -6.30 -0.95 28.41
C ALA A 191 -6.26 -1.81 27.14
N PRO A 192 -6.97 -1.39 26.06
CA PRO A 192 -6.89 -2.07 24.77
C PRO A 192 -5.49 -1.95 24.17
N GLY A 193 -5.22 -2.81 23.19
CA GLY A 193 -4.01 -2.75 22.39
C GLY A 193 -3.08 -3.93 22.60
N VAL A 194 -1.84 -3.78 22.13
CA VAL A 194 -0.84 -4.85 22.15
C VAL A 194 -0.39 -5.10 23.59
N PRO A 195 -0.58 -6.33 24.12
CA PRO A 195 -0.11 -6.67 25.47
C PRO A 195 1.42 -6.76 25.51
N VAL A 196 1.98 -6.73 26.70
CA VAL A 196 3.42 -6.98 26.90
C VAL A 196 3.67 -8.48 26.77
N PHE A 197 4.58 -8.87 25.88
CA PHE A 197 5.01 -10.26 25.67
C PHE A 197 6.55 -10.32 25.57
N THR A 198 7.12 -11.48 25.89
CA THR A 198 8.57 -11.67 26.02
C THR A 198 9.19 -12.54 24.92
N GLU A 199 8.37 -13.31 24.22
CA GLU A 199 8.80 -14.23 23.18
C GLU A 199 8.54 -13.65 21.80
N PRO A 200 9.36 -13.96 20.78
CA PRO A 200 9.06 -13.61 19.39
C PRO A 200 7.69 -14.16 18.99
N SER A 201 6.75 -13.27 18.63
CA SER A 201 5.35 -13.60 18.47
C SER A 201 4.74 -12.95 17.22
N VAL A 202 3.68 -13.55 16.71
CA VAL A 202 2.86 -12.99 15.64
C VAL A 202 1.68 -12.24 16.26
N ILE A 203 1.55 -10.96 15.95
CA ILE A 203 0.43 -10.13 16.41
C ILE A 203 -0.78 -10.41 15.54
N VAL A 204 -1.93 -10.62 16.18
CA VAL A 204 -3.23 -10.79 15.52
C VAL A 204 -4.20 -9.75 16.04
N ALA A 205 -4.82 -8.99 15.14
CA ALA A 205 -5.78 -7.93 15.45
C ALA A 205 -6.94 -7.90 14.45
N GLU A 206 -8.01 -7.20 14.78
CA GLU A 206 -9.01 -6.79 13.78
C GLU A 206 -8.39 -5.76 12.83
N ASP A 207 -7.78 -4.70 13.38
CA ASP A 207 -6.90 -3.72 12.74
C ASP A 207 -5.97 -3.15 13.82
N LEU A 208 -4.90 -2.48 13.43
CA LEU A 208 -3.97 -1.84 14.37
C LEU A 208 -4.06 -0.32 14.26
N ALA A 209 -4.27 0.32 15.41
CA ALA A 209 -4.20 1.78 15.47
C ALA A 209 -2.77 2.27 15.17
N PRO A 210 -2.59 3.45 14.53
CA PRO A 210 -1.26 4.00 14.23
C PRO A 210 -0.35 4.10 15.45
N ALA A 211 -0.88 4.51 16.61
CA ALA A 211 -0.15 4.60 17.87
C ALA A 211 0.32 3.23 18.40
N GLU A 212 -0.40 2.16 18.10
CA GLU A 212 -0.03 0.79 18.48
C GLU A 212 1.08 0.26 17.57
N THR A 213 0.91 0.42 16.27
CA THR A 213 1.88 -0.04 15.27
C THR A 213 3.24 0.66 15.46
N ALA A 214 3.22 1.97 15.72
CA ALA A 214 4.42 2.76 15.95
C ALA A 214 5.24 2.35 17.20
N THR A 215 4.61 1.64 18.16
CA THR A 215 5.25 1.20 19.40
C THR A 215 5.64 -0.28 19.43
N LEU A 216 5.52 -0.97 18.30
CA LEU A 216 5.88 -2.38 18.22
C LEU A 216 7.40 -2.59 18.39
N ASP A 217 7.76 -3.48 19.29
CA ASP A 217 9.15 -3.92 19.46
C ASP A 217 9.53 -4.90 18.34
N ARG A 218 10.31 -4.41 17.36
CA ARG A 218 10.80 -5.21 16.21
C ARG A 218 11.58 -6.47 16.60
N SER A 219 12.14 -6.51 17.79
CA SER A 219 12.89 -7.68 18.27
C SER A 219 11.96 -8.82 18.69
N ARG A 220 10.69 -8.52 18.94
CA ARG A 220 9.69 -9.46 19.45
C ARG A 220 8.51 -9.69 18.51
N VAL A 221 8.15 -8.70 17.70
CA VAL A 221 7.11 -8.86 16.69
C VAL A 221 7.73 -9.46 15.43
N VAL A 222 7.49 -10.74 15.21
CA VAL A 222 8.03 -11.44 14.04
C VAL A 222 7.06 -11.44 12.85
N GLY A 223 5.78 -11.14 13.07
CA GLY A 223 4.77 -11.05 12.02
C GLY A 223 3.49 -10.35 12.48
N ILE A 224 2.70 -9.86 11.53
CA ILE A 224 1.43 -9.19 11.77
C ILE A 224 0.34 -9.81 10.90
N ILE A 225 -0.81 -10.11 11.51
CA ILE A 225 -2.02 -10.57 10.82
C ILE A 225 -3.17 -9.65 11.23
N THR A 226 -3.92 -9.12 10.26
CA THR A 226 -5.16 -8.40 10.55
C THR A 226 -6.36 -8.95 9.80
N GLU A 227 -7.55 -8.85 10.42
CA GLU A 227 -8.81 -9.27 9.81
C GLU A 227 -9.37 -8.21 8.87
N ALA A 228 -9.10 -6.94 9.15
CA ALA A 228 -9.44 -5.77 8.33
C ALA A 228 -8.19 -5.12 7.71
N GLY A 229 -8.38 -3.97 7.09
CA GLY A 229 -7.33 -3.22 6.41
C GLY A 229 -7.18 -3.60 4.94
N GLY A 230 -6.25 -2.97 4.26
CA GLY A 230 -5.96 -3.21 2.84
C GLY A 230 -4.49 -2.94 2.53
N ARG A 231 -4.08 -3.10 1.26
CA ARG A 231 -2.68 -2.86 0.81
C ARG A 231 -2.15 -1.47 1.14
N THR A 232 -3.03 -0.49 1.29
CA THR A 232 -2.70 0.91 1.60
C THR A 232 -3.05 1.30 3.03
N SER A 233 -3.44 0.34 3.90
CA SER A 233 -3.73 0.61 5.31
C SER A 233 -2.49 1.06 6.08
N HIS A 234 -2.67 1.78 7.17
CA HIS A 234 -1.58 2.19 8.05
C HIS A 234 -0.75 0.99 8.53
N THR A 235 -1.42 -0.11 8.89
CA THR A 235 -0.77 -1.36 9.29
C THR A 235 0.12 -1.92 8.19
N ALA A 236 -0.36 -1.94 6.93
CA ALA A 236 0.41 -2.42 5.78
C ALA A 236 1.66 -1.56 5.52
N ILE A 237 1.50 -0.24 5.52
CA ILE A 237 2.60 0.71 5.28
C ILE A 237 3.67 0.58 6.36
N LEU A 238 3.27 0.59 7.63
CA LEU A 238 4.21 0.50 8.75
C LEU A 238 4.89 -0.87 8.84
N ALA A 239 4.16 -1.96 8.61
CA ALA A 239 4.76 -3.30 8.56
C ALA A 239 5.86 -3.38 7.49
N ALA A 240 5.59 -2.84 6.29
CA ALA A 240 6.57 -2.79 5.19
C ALA A 240 7.79 -1.91 5.54
N GLN A 241 7.59 -0.75 6.15
CA GLN A 241 8.68 0.13 6.63
C GLN A 241 9.52 -0.54 7.72
N MET A 242 8.87 -1.29 8.61
CA MET A 242 9.53 -2.03 9.68
C MET A 242 10.20 -3.32 9.18
N GLY A 243 9.91 -3.79 7.97
CA GLY A 243 10.38 -5.07 7.44
C GLY A 243 9.80 -6.26 8.19
N ILE A 244 8.59 -6.14 8.76
CA ILE A 244 7.90 -7.22 9.46
C ILE A 244 6.92 -7.87 8.48
N PRO A 245 7.01 -9.19 8.23
CA PRO A 245 6.05 -9.91 7.39
C PRO A 245 4.61 -9.68 7.84
N ALA A 246 3.72 -9.32 6.91
CA ALA A 246 2.36 -8.97 7.26
C ALA A 246 1.31 -9.45 6.24
N VAL A 247 0.19 -9.93 6.78
CA VAL A 247 -0.99 -10.36 6.04
C VAL A 247 -2.21 -9.63 6.56
N VAL A 248 -2.97 -9.00 5.68
CA VAL A 248 -4.22 -8.28 6.01
C VAL A 248 -5.41 -8.98 5.36
N GLN A 249 -6.63 -8.64 5.79
CA GLN A 249 -7.89 -9.23 5.31
C GLN A 249 -7.94 -10.77 5.48
N LEU A 250 -7.34 -11.30 6.55
CA LEU A 250 -7.45 -12.70 6.86
C LEU A 250 -8.76 -12.96 7.61
N ALA A 251 -9.76 -13.50 6.92
CA ALA A 251 -11.07 -13.78 7.53
C ALA A 251 -10.94 -14.69 8.75
N GLY A 252 -11.55 -14.27 9.89
CA GLY A 252 -11.52 -15.01 11.15
C GLY A 252 -10.15 -15.02 11.84
N ALA A 253 -9.25 -14.06 11.55
CA ALA A 253 -7.96 -13.94 12.20
C ALA A 253 -8.12 -13.80 13.72
N THR A 254 -9.04 -12.95 14.16
CA THR A 254 -9.31 -12.69 15.58
C THR A 254 -9.84 -13.90 16.36
N ALA A 255 -10.34 -14.94 15.65
CA ALA A 255 -10.76 -16.20 16.25
C ALA A 255 -9.60 -17.18 16.50
N ILE A 256 -8.39 -16.92 16.03
CA ILE A 256 -7.22 -17.77 16.30
C ILE A 256 -6.82 -17.60 17.76
N PRO A 257 -6.82 -18.65 18.60
CA PRO A 257 -6.55 -18.49 20.03
C PRO A 257 -5.12 -17.98 20.31
N ALA A 258 -4.96 -17.18 21.35
CA ALA A 258 -3.63 -16.76 21.80
C ALA A 258 -2.75 -17.97 22.17
N GLY A 259 -1.45 -17.88 21.85
CA GLY A 259 -0.48 -18.95 22.08
C GLY A 259 -0.47 -20.04 21.01
N VAL A 260 -1.44 -20.10 20.11
CA VAL A 260 -1.40 -21.05 18.97
C VAL A 260 -0.26 -20.62 18.03
N PRO A 261 0.65 -21.54 17.64
CA PRO A 261 1.68 -21.20 16.67
C PRO A 261 1.07 -20.99 15.28
N VAL A 262 1.55 -19.96 14.58
CA VAL A 262 1.17 -19.67 13.21
C VAL A 262 2.43 -19.45 12.36
N ALA A 263 2.37 -19.88 11.10
CA ALA A 263 3.35 -19.54 10.08
C ALA A 263 2.68 -18.59 9.09
N ILE A 264 3.37 -17.51 8.72
CA ILE A 264 2.88 -16.53 7.76
C ILE A 264 3.86 -16.37 6.61
N ASP A 265 3.33 -16.19 5.44
CA ASP A 265 4.05 -15.76 4.24
C ASP A 265 3.46 -14.42 3.78
N GLY A 266 4.21 -13.35 4.03
CA GLY A 266 3.79 -11.99 3.70
C GLY A 266 3.93 -11.64 2.21
N ASP A 267 4.58 -12.48 1.41
CA ASP A 267 4.64 -12.35 -0.04
C ASP A 267 3.35 -12.90 -0.69
N SER A 268 2.95 -14.11 -0.32
CA SER A 268 1.76 -14.79 -0.86
C SER A 268 0.46 -14.43 -0.12
N GLY A 269 0.54 -14.00 1.14
CA GLY A 269 -0.62 -13.78 2.01
C GLY A 269 -1.14 -15.07 2.66
N GLU A 270 -0.40 -16.16 2.57
CA GLU A 270 -0.77 -17.46 3.18
C GLU A 270 -0.48 -17.43 4.69
N VAL A 271 -1.43 -17.93 5.47
CA VAL A 271 -1.30 -18.12 6.93
C VAL A 271 -1.66 -19.55 7.28
N THR A 272 -0.70 -20.29 7.83
CA THR A 272 -0.94 -21.65 8.33
C THR A 272 -1.03 -21.64 9.86
N ILE A 273 -2.19 -22.04 10.39
CA ILE A 273 -2.48 -22.14 11.82
C ILE A 273 -2.05 -23.53 12.29
N ALA A 274 -1.38 -23.62 13.45
CA ALA A 274 -0.82 -24.85 14.00
C ALA A 274 -0.02 -25.65 12.95
N PRO A 275 0.98 -25.02 12.27
CA PRO A 275 1.75 -25.68 11.23
C PRO A 275 2.52 -26.88 11.77
N ASP A 276 2.69 -27.91 10.93
CA ASP A 276 3.65 -28.97 11.21
C ASP A 276 5.07 -28.39 11.23
N MET A 277 5.90 -28.85 12.15
CA MET A 277 7.31 -28.43 12.24
C MET A 277 8.12 -28.75 10.98
N ALA A 278 7.73 -29.73 10.20
CA ALA A 278 8.32 -30.00 8.89
C ALA A 278 8.07 -28.85 7.91
N LEU A 279 6.85 -28.31 7.88
CA LEU A 279 6.50 -27.12 7.07
C LEU A 279 7.33 -25.91 7.50
N VAL A 280 7.40 -25.64 8.81
CA VAL A 280 8.19 -24.51 9.35
C VAL A 280 9.66 -24.62 8.98
N THR A 281 10.21 -25.83 9.08
CA THR A 281 11.62 -26.09 8.70
C THR A 281 11.81 -25.85 7.21
N ALA A 282 10.93 -26.35 6.35
CA ALA A 282 11.01 -26.17 4.90
C ALA A 282 10.90 -24.67 4.52
N GLN A 283 10.01 -23.91 5.16
CA GLN A 283 9.90 -22.46 4.95
C GLN A 283 11.18 -21.72 5.37
N ARG A 284 11.76 -22.06 6.52
CA ARG A 284 13.03 -21.47 6.98
C ARG A 284 14.20 -21.80 6.05
N GLU A 285 14.29 -23.02 5.59
CA GLU A 285 15.32 -23.45 4.62
C GLU A 285 15.16 -22.71 3.28
N ARG A 286 13.89 -22.54 2.82
CA ARG A 286 13.59 -21.75 1.62
C ARG A 286 13.99 -20.30 1.81
N ALA A 287 13.62 -19.66 2.93
CA ALA A 287 14.00 -18.28 3.25
C ALA A 287 15.53 -18.11 3.33
N SER A 288 16.24 -19.08 3.93
CA SER A 288 17.70 -19.06 4.01
C SER A 288 18.35 -19.20 2.62
N ARG A 289 17.86 -20.12 1.78
CA ARG A 289 18.34 -20.28 0.39
C ARG A 289 18.09 -19.01 -0.43
N ARG A 290 16.88 -18.40 -0.29
CA ARG A 290 16.56 -17.11 -0.92
C ARG A 290 17.54 -16.02 -0.48
N ALA A 291 17.75 -15.85 0.83
CA ALA A 291 18.66 -14.84 1.36
C ALA A 291 20.10 -15.02 0.83
N SER A 292 20.58 -16.25 0.77
CA SER A 292 21.92 -16.57 0.23
C SER A 292 22.00 -16.24 -1.27
N ALA A 293 21.01 -16.67 -2.06
CA ALA A 293 20.97 -16.39 -3.50
C ALA A 293 20.92 -14.87 -3.80
N LEU A 294 20.17 -14.10 -3.00
CA LEU A 294 20.08 -12.64 -3.16
C LEU A 294 21.37 -11.92 -2.75
N ALA A 295 22.09 -12.42 -1.74
CA ALA A 295 23.34 -11.81 -1.25
C ALA A 295 24.52 -11.94 -2.24
N GLU A 296 24.50 -12.93 -3.13
CA GLU A 296 25.54 -13.15 -4.14
C GLU A 296 25.38 -12.28 -5.38
N LEU A 297 24.22 -11.64 -5.56
CA LEU A 297 23.87 -10.87 -6.76
C LEU A 297 24.18 -9.39 -6.59
N SER A 298 24.96 -8.86 -7.53
CA SER A 298 25.30 -7.43 -7.59
C SER A 298 25.54 -6.95 -9.01
N GLY A 299 25.65 -5.64 -9.20
CA GLY A 299 25.99 -4.99 -10.46
C GLY A 299 24.77 -4.66 -11.33
N ALA A 300 25.02 -4.28 -12.57
CA ALA A 300 24.01 -3.86 -13.52
C ALA A 300 22.99 -4.97 -13.81
N GLY A 301 21.72 -4.58 -13.94
CA GLY A 301 20.64 -5.52 -14.26
C GLY A 301 20.80 -6.09 -15.67
N LYS A 302 20.69 -7.42 -15.79
CA LYS A 302 20.77 -8.13 -17.06
C LYS A 302 20.17 -9.52 -16.99
N THR A 303 19.72 -10.03 -18.15
CA THR A 303 19.35 -11.45 -18.31
C THR A 303 20.58 -12.35 -18.28
N SER A 304 20.38 -13.67 -18.16
CA SER A 304 21.46 -14.66 -18.13
C SER A 304 22.32 -14.68 -19.40
N ASP A 305 21.75 -14.31 -20.55
CA ASP A 305 22.44 -14.14 -21.83
C ASP A 305 23.02 -12.74 -22.05
N GLY A 306 22.97 -11.86 -21.04
CA GLY A 306 23.63 -10.56 -21.03
C GLY A 306 22.82 -9.41 -21.62
N HIS A 307 21.53 -9.58 -21.93
CA HIS A 307 20.67 -8.47 -22.35
C HIS A 307 20.48 -7.49 -21.17
N ALA A 308 20.86 -6.22 -21.37
CA ALA A 308 20.84 -5.20 -20.31
C ALA A 308 19.40 -4.74 -19.99
N VAL A 309 19.06 -4.74 -18.69
CA VAL A 309 17.79 -4.23 -18.17
C VAL A 309 18.10 -3.40 -16.93
N ALA A 310 18.02 -2.09 -17.03
CA ALA A 310 18.40 -1.23 -15.91
C ALA A 310 17.44 -1.38 -14.71
N LEU A 311 18.00 -1.60 -13.51
CA LEU A 311 17.26 -1.71 -12.26
C LEU A 311 17.33 -0.40 -11.48
N LEU A 312 16.18 0.21 -11.23
CA LEU A 312 16.02 1.57 -10.76
C LEU A 312 15.11 1.63 -9.54
N ALA A 313 15.30 2.67 -8.71
CA ALA A 313 14.45 2.93 -7.56
C ALA A 313 13.26 3.84 -7.91
N ASN A 314 12.11 3.60 -7.22
CA ASN A 314 11.05 4.58 -7.03
C ASN A 314 11.29 5.28 -5.69
N ILE A 315 11.25 6.62 -5.67
CA ILE A 315 11.47 7.42 -4.46
C ILE A 315 10.44 8.54 -4.35
N GLY A 316 10.15 8.98 -3.12
CA GLY A 316 9.24 10.08 -2.82
C GLY A 316 9.91 11.31 -2.20
N GLY A 317 11.14 11.21 -1.69
CA GLY A 317 11.81 12.31 -1.01
C GLY A 317 13.30 12.09 -0.78
N VAL A 318 13.90 13.00 0.01
CA VAL A 318 15.35 13.01 0.28
C VAL A 318 15.79 11.77 1.07
N GLU A 319 15.01 11.35 2.06
CA GLU A 319 15.33 10.16 2.88
C GLU A 319 15.36 8.89 2.01
N ASP A 320 14.35 8.70 1.16
CA ASP A 320 14.32 7.60 0.20
C ASP A 320 15.52 7.66 -0.76
N ALA A 321 15.89 8.87 -1.21
CA ALA A 321 17.01 9.07 -2.11
C ALA A 321 18.34 8.65 -1.47
N VAL A 322 18.57 9.02 -0.21
CA VAL A 322 19.77 8.63 0.55
C VAL A 322 19.81 7.11 0.73
N ALA A 323 18.70 6.51 1.14
CA ALA A 323 18.60 5.07 1.33
C ALA A 323 18.81 4.27 0.02
N ALA A 324 18.19 4.72 -1.08
CA ALA A 324 18.34 4.11 -2.40
C ALA A 324 19.73 4.35 -2.99
N GLY A 325 20.33 5.53 -2.77
CA GLY A 325 21.66 5.88 -3.24
C GLY A 325 22.78 5.01 -2.68
N ALA A 326 22.58 4.46 -1.48
CA ALA A 326 23.48 3.51 -0.82
C ALA A 326 23.36 2.07 -1.35
N GLN A 327 22.33 1.76 -2.13
CA GLN A 327 22.11 0.43 -2.68
C GLN A 327 22.74 0.26 -4.06
N ASP A 328 22.92 -0.99 -4.47
CA ASP A 328 23.44 -1.37 -5.79
C ASP A 328 22.35 -1.21 -6.86
N LEU A 329 22.14 0.04 -7.31
CA LEU A 329 21.13 0.49 -8.25
C LEU A 329 21.74 1.35 -9.35
N GLU A 330 21.17 1.30 -10.54
CA GLU A 330 21.62 2.11 -11.69
C GLU A 330 21.03 3.53 -11.68
N GLY A 331 20.26 3.87 -10.65
CA GLY A 331 19.67 5.19 -10.42
C GLY A 331 18.21 5.16 -10.01
N VAL A 332 17.52 6.24 -10.30
CA VAL A 332 16.10 6.44 -10.01
C VAL A 332 15.31 6.45 -11.32
N GLY A 333 14.28 5.61 -11.42
CA GLY A 333 13.37 5.56 -12.56
C GLY A 333 12.07 6.32 -12.33
N LEU A 334 11.76 6.65 -11.06
CA LEU A 334 10.65 7.52 -10.71
C LEU A 334 10.94 8.26 -9.40
N PHE A 335 11.15 9.56 -9.49
CA PHE A 335 10.98 10.46 -8.37
C PHE A 335 9.61 11.12 -8.44
N ARG A 336 8.77 10.86 -7.43
CA ARG A 336 7.42 11.42 -7.29
C ARG A 336 7.50 12.78 -6.63
N THR A 337 7.28 13.85 -7.39
CA THR A 337 7.45 15.21 -6.88
C THR A 337 6.25 15.77 -6.12
N GLU A 338 5.13 15.05 -6.09
CA GLU A 338 3.91 15.48 -5.39
C GLU A 338 4.15 15.83 -3.92
N PHE A 339 5.03 15.07 -3.24
CA PHE A 339 5.37 15.30 -1.83
C PHE A 339 6.01 16.66 -1.56
N VAL A 340 6.65 17.26 -2.57
CA VAL A 340 7.19 18.64 -2.49
C VAL A 340 6.07 19.68 -2.38
N PHE A 341 4.92 19.38 -2.95
CA PHE A 341 3.81 20.31 -3.11
C PHE A 341 2.63 20.06 -2.16
N LEU A 342 2.35 18.80 -1.77
CA LEU A 342 1.15 18.42 -1.03
C LEU A 342 1.04 19.08 0.36
N SER A 343 2.14 19.29 1.05
CA SER A 343 2.16 19.91 2.37
C SER A 343 2.12 21.44 2.32
N ALA A 344 2.36 22.03 1.13
CA ALA A 344 2.51 23.48 0.95
C ALA A 344 1.15 24.17 0.89
N THR A 345 1.02 25.30 1.58
CA THR A 345 -0.17 26.18 1.51
C THR A 345 -0.08 27.19 0.37
N LYS A 346 1.12 27.44 -0.15
CA LYS A 346 1.45 28.27 -1.31
C LYS A 346 2.38 27.47 -2.22
N ALA A 347 2.40 27.80 -3.52
CA ALA A 347 3.36 27.21 -4.44
C ALA A 347 4.79 27.44 -3.92
N PRO A 348 5.61 26.38 -3.75
CA PRO A 348 7.01 26.51 -3.35
C PRO A 348 7.77 27.33 -4.39
N THR A 349 8.66 28.22 -3.93
CA THR A 349 9.54 29.01 -4.79
C THR A 349 10.55 28.12 -5.52
N VAL A 350 11.19 28.66 -6.56
CA VAL A 350 12.26 27.97 -7.29
C VAL A 350 13.40 27.56 -6.35
N ASP A 351 13.80 28.43 -5.43
CA ASP A 351 14.89 28.14 -4.48
C ASP A 351 14.52 27.02 -3.48
N GLU A 352 13.30 27.07 -2.93
CA GLU A 352 12.80 26.02 -2.02
C GLU A 352 12.73 24.65 -2.71
N GLN A 353 12.22 24.62 -3.93
CA GLN A 353 12.20 23.37 -4.72
C GLN A 353 13.62 22.89 -5.06
N ALA A 354 14.51 23.79 -5.50
CA ALA A 354 15.88 23.44 -5.88
C ALA A 354 16.66 22.85 -4.70
N GLU A 355 16.44 23.35 -3.47
CA GLU A 355 17.08 22.79 -2.28
C GLU A 355 16.67 21.33 -2.03
N ILE A 356 15.36 21.04 -2.14
CA ILE A 356 14.85 19.67 -2.01
C ILE A 356 15.43 18.77 -3.12
N TYR A 357 15.42 19.26 -4.38
CA TYR A 357 15.95 18.48 -5.52
C TYR A 357 17.45 18.23 -5.41
N ARG A 358 18.26 19.16 -4.88
CA ARG A 358 19.67 18.90 -4.57
C ARG A 358 19.84 17.74 -3.60
N GLY A 359 19.05 17.73 -2.51
CA GLY A 359 19.05 16.65 -1.54
C GLY A 359 18.71 15.29 -2.17
N VAL A 360 17.76 15.26 -3.13
CA VAL A 360 17.38 14.05 -3.87
C VAL A 360 18.45 13.63 -4.88
N PHE A 361 19.12 14.55 -5.56
CA PHE A 361 20.06 14.22 -6.64
C PHE A 361 21.47 13.90 -6.13
N ALA A 362 21.90 14.50 -5.04
CA ALA A 362 23.26 14.33 -4.51
C ALA A 362 23.69 12.87 -4.32
N PRO A 363 22.85 11.95 -3.82
CA PRO A 363 23.22 10.53 -3.71
C PRO A 363 23.43 9.81 -5.04
N PHE A 364 23.08 10.44 -6.19
CA PHE A 364 23.09 9.84 -7.53
C PHE A 364 24.03 10.55 -8.51
N GLU A 365 25.15 11.11 -8.05
CA GLU A 365 26.15 11.71 -8.92
C GLU A 365 26.54 10.72 -10.04
N GLY A 366 26.49 11.18 -11.31
CA GLY A 366 26.76 10.36 -12.50
C GLY A 366 25.71 9.28 -12.81
N ARG A 367 24.72 9.08 -11.97
CA ARG A 367 23.62 8.13 -12.18
C ARG A 367 22.34 8.84 -12.63
N ARG A 368 21.48 8.09 -13.30
CA ARG A 368 20.18 8.57 -13.80
C ARG A 368 19.21 8.87 -12.67
N VAL A 369 18.53 10.03 -12.78
CA VAL A 369 17.37 10.36 -11.93
C VAL A 369 16.23 10.83 -12.85
N VAL A 370 15.20 9.99 -12.99
CA VAL A 370 13.98 10.34 -13.72
C VAL A 370 13.02 11.03 -12.77
N VAL A 371 12.74 12.30 -13.05
CA VAL A 371 11.84 13.15 -12.26
C VAL A 371 10.51 13.27 -12.97
N ARG A 372 9.43 12.80 -12.37
CA ARG A 372 8.08 13.06 -12.85
C ARG A 372 7.66 14.47 -12.41
N THR A 373 7.26 15.31 -13.35
CA THR A 373 6.67 16.61 -13.01
C THR A 373 5.36 16.40 -12.26
N LEU A 374 4.91 17.43 -11.57
CA LEU A 374 3.76 17.41 -10.68
C LEU A 374 2.54 16.70 -11.29
N ASP A 375 2.11 15.61 -10.65
CA ASP A 375 0.90 14.86 -10.99
C ASP A 375 -0.18 15.13 -9.93
N ALA A 376 -0.79 16.30 -10.03
CA ALA A 376 -1.88 16.75 -9.17
C ALA A 376 -3.10 17.12 -10.01
N GLY A 377 -4.25 17.10 -9.40
CA GLY A 377 -5.54 17.39 -9.99
C GLY A 377 -6.65 17.35 -8.94
N ALA A 378 -7.90 17.25 -9.35
CA ALA A 378 -9.03 17.22 -8.41
C ALA A 378 -9.06 15.94 -7.56
N ASP A 379 -8.36 14.86 -7.95
CA ASP A 379 -8.12 13.65 -7.16
C ASP A 379 -7.06 13.83 -6.07
N LYS A 380 -6.14 14.80 -6.27
CA LYS A 380 -5.08 15.19 -5.32
C LYS A 380 -4.97 16.72 -5.31
N PRO A 381 -5.93 17.43 -4.70
CA PRO A 381 -6.05 18.87 -4.82
C PRO A 381 -4.90 19.58 -4.09
N LEU A 382 -4.33 20.57 -4.76
CA LEU A 382 -3.36 21.50 -4.17
C LEU A 382 -4.08 22.81 -3.80
N LYS A 383 -3.89 23.28 -2.59
CA LYS A 383 -4.54 24.50 -2.08
C LYS A 383 -4.27 25.76 -2.93
N PHE A 384 -3.15 25.80 -3.61
CA PHE A 384 -2.72 26.94 -4.45
C PHE A 384 -2.94 26.73 -5.96
N ALA A 385 -3.42 25.55 -6.37
CA ALA A 385 -3.66 25.17 -7.77
C ALA A 385 -5.03 24.50 -7.95
N ASP A 386 -6.02 24.94 -7.15
CA ASP A 386 -7.39 24.44 -7.23
C ASP A 386 -8.05 24.92 -8.54
N LEU A 387 -8.45 23.97 -9.39
CA LEU A 387 -9.19 24.20 -10.63
C LEU A 387 -10.72 24.05 -10.43
N GLY A 388 -11.15 23.86 -9.19
CA GLY A 388 -12.54 23.56 -8.83
C GLY A 388 -12.90 22.08 -8.96
N PRO A 389 -14.09 21.71 -8.50
CA PRO A 389 -14.54 20.32 -8.48
C PRO A 389 -14.78 19.78 -9.90
N GLU A 390 -14.46 18.50 -10.08
CA GLU A 390 -14.72 17.75 -11.32
C GLU A 390 -15.55 16.50 -10.99
N GLU A 391 -16.49 16.13 -11.86
CA GLU A 391 -17.31 14.92 -11.66
C GLU A 391 -16.49 13.63 -11.75
N ASN A 392 -15.44 13.63 -12.60
CA ASN A 392 -14.54 12.51 -12.82
C ASN A 392 -13.06 12.94 -12.70
N PRO A 393 -12.55 13.20 -11.48
CA PRO A 393 -11.23 13.77 -11.29
C PRO A 393 -10.08 12.98 -11.95
N ALA A 394 -10.16 11.65 -11.94
CA ALA A 394 -9.15 10.80 -12.56
C ALA A 394 -9.10 10.93 -14.10
N LEU A 395 -10.18 11.35 -14.73
CA LEU A 395 -10.28 11.60 -16.18
C LEU A 395 -10.15 13.10 -16.53
N GLY A 396 -10.03 13.96 -15.54
CA GLY A 396 -10.08 15.40 -15.65
C GLY A 396 -8.73 16.06 -15.85
N ARG A 397 -8.59 17.27 -15.25
CA ARG A 397 -7.43 18.16 -15.36
C ARG A 397 -6.37 17.80 -14.32
N ARG A 398 -5.65 16.71 -14.56
CA ARG A 398 -4.52 16.27 -13.71
C ARG A 398 -3.23 16.16 -14.53
N GLY A 399 -2.10 16.18 -13.84
CA GLY A 399 -0.78 15.98 -14.44
C GLY A 399 -0.46 17.04 -15.49
N LEU A 400 -0.09 16.64 -16.69
CA LEU A 400 0.27 17.59 -17.76
C LEU A 400 -0.88 18.51 -18.16
N ARG A 401 -2.14 18.10 -18.00
CA ARG A 401 -3.33 18.93 -18.29
C ARG A 401 -3.44 20.11 -17.32
N LEU A 402 -3.15 19.89 -16.02
CA LEU A 402 -3.01 20.97 -15.04
C LEU A 402 -1.86 21.91 -15.43
N SER A 403 -0.72 21.38 -15.84
CA SER A 403 0.43 22.15 -16.28
C SER A 403 0.15 22.99 -17.52
N ALA A 404 -0.74 22.55 -18.40
CA ALA A 404 -1.16 23.34 -19.57
C ALA A 404 -2.05 24.55 -19.19
N GLU A 405 -2.89 24.41 -18.15
CA GLU A 405 -3.71 25.51 -17.64
C GLU A 405 -2.95 26.46 -16.69
N ARG A 406 -1.95 25.91 -15.98
CA ARG A 406 -1.11 26.65 -15.00
C ARG A 406 0.38 26.48 -15.35
N PRO A 407 0.81 27.01 -16.52
CA PRO A 407 2.17 26.81 -17.03
C PRO A 407 3.25 27.37 -16.11
N GLU A 408 2.94 28.36 -15.28
CA GLU A 408 3.85 28.93 -14.31
C GLU A 408 4.31 27.93 -13.24
N LEU A 409 3.48 26.92 -12.91
CA LEU A 409 3.86 25.85 -11.96
C LEU A 409 4.90 24.91 -12.59
N LEU A 410 4.69 24.54 -13.85
CA LEU A 410 5.64 23.72 -14.59
C LEU A 410 6.96 24.45 -14.82
N ASP A 411 6.92 25.72 -15.26
CA ASP A 411 8.12 26.51 -15.54
C ASP A 411 8.98 26.69 -14.29
N SER A 412 8.35 27.03 -13.14
CA SER A 412 9.03 27.13 -11.85
C SER A 412 9.65 25.79 -11.43
N GLN A 413 8.96 24.68 -11.67
CA GLN A 413 9.51 23.35 -11.39
C GLN A 413 10.70 22.99 -12.29
N LEU A 414 10.60 23.26 -13.59
CA LEU A 414 11.68 23.00 -14.55
C LEU A 414 12.92 23.84 -14.26
N GLU A 415 12.74 25.12 -13.91
CA GLU A 415 13.83 26.00 -13.49
C GLU A 415 14.55 25.46 -12.25
N ALA A 416 13.79 25.06 -11.20
CA ALA A 416 14.35 24.49 -9.98
C ALA A 416 15.11 23.18 -10.25
N LEU A 417 14.57 22.29 -11.11
CA LEU A 417 15.23 21.06 -11.54
C LEU A 417 16.54 21.35 -12.27
N ALA A 418 16.56 22.35 -13.16
CA ALA A 418 17.76 22.75 -13.90
C ALA A 418 18.85 23.32 -12.99
N VAL A 419 18.47 24.09 -11.96
CA VAL A 419 19.40 24.59 -10.93
C VAL A 419 20.00 23.40 -10.17
N ALA A 420 19.18 22.51 -9.62
CA ALA A 420 19.65 21.38 -8.83
C ALA A 420 20.50 20.38 -9.66
N ALA A 421 20.14 20.16 -10.93
CA ALA A 421 20.91 19.28 -11.82
C ALA A 421 22.33 19.78 -12.07
N ARG A 422 22.50 21.11 -12.28
CA ARG A 422 23.83 21.71 -12.45
C ARG A 422 24.70 21.57 -11.21
N ASP A 423 24.09 21.68 -10.03
CA ASP A 423 24.80 21.70 -8.76
C ASP A 423 25.27 20.29 -8.31
N THR A 424 24.61 19.23 -8.79
CA THR A 424 24.80 17.86 -8.28
C THR A 424 25.49 16.90 -9.26
N GLY A 425 25.55 17.20 -10.55
CA GLY A 425 26.14 16.32 -11.56
C GLY A 425 25.36 15.04 -11.84
N ALA A 426 24.11 14.91 -11.37
CA ALA A 426 23.24 13.78 -11.69
C ALA A 426 22.73 13.83 -13.15
N ASP A 427 22.51 12.66 -13.79
CA ASP A 427 21.84 12.57 -15.12
C ASP A 427 20.33 12.75 -14.93
N VAL A 428 19.91 14.00 -14.77
CA VAL A 428 18.49 14.35 -14.56
C VAL A 428 17.71 14.27 -15.86
N ARG A 429 16.63 13.51 -15.82
CA ARG A 429 15.69 13.29 -16.93
C ARG A 429 14.29 13.66 -16.46
N VAL A 430 13.59 14.49 -17.20
CA VAL A 430 12.27 14.99 -16.76
C VAL A 430 11.17 14.32 -17.55
N MET A 431 10.14 13.85 -16.87
CA MET A 431 9.06 13.06 -17.42
C MET A 431 7.69 13.68 -17.10
N ALA A 432 6.86 13.86 -18.14
CA ALA A 432 5.47 14.33 -17.98
C ALA A 432 4.52 13.18 -17.63
N PRO A 433 3.64 13.32 -16.63
CA PRO A 433 2.53 12.40 -16.39
C PRO A 433 1.35 12.69 -17.33
N MET A 434 0.43 11.73 -17.52
CA MET A 434 -0.86 11.87 -18.17
C MET A 434 -0.82 12.35 -19.63
N VAL A 435 0.26 12.09 -20.34
CA VAL A 435 0.37 12.40 -21.78
C VAL A 435 -0.56 11.52 -22.58
N ALA A 436 -1.36 12.10 -23.46
CA ALA A 436 -2.31 11.40 -24.32
C ALA A 436 -1.99 11.52 -25.82
N THR A 437 -1.32 12.61 -26.24
CA THR A 437 -1.05 12.90 -27.66
C THR A 437 0.41 13.27 -27.95
N ALA A 438 0.81 13.21 -29.22
CA ALA A 438 2.15 13.62 -29.65
C ALA A 438 2.35 15.15 -29.49
N GLU A 439 1.31 15.95 -29.68
CA GLU A 439 1.36 17.40 -29.51
C GLU A 439 1.64 17.79 -28.06
N GLU A 440 1.04 17.10 -27.08
CA GLU A 440 1.33 17.26 -25.66
C GLU A 440 2.79 16.91 -25.37
N ALA A 441 3.28 15.78 -25.90
CA ALA A 441 4.67 15.37 -25.76
C ALA A 441 5.64 16.39 -26.35
N ALA A 442 5.37 16.91 -27.56
CA ALA A 442 6.16 17.95 -28.20
C ALA A 442 6.17 19.26 -27.43
N TRP A 443 5.01 19.67 -26.90
CA TRP A 443 4.89 20.87 -26.05
C TRP A 443 5.74 20.75 -24.79
N PHE A 444 5.64 19.63 -24.10
CA PHE A 444 6.41 19.36 -22.89
C PHE A 444 7.93 19.32 -23.17
N ALA A 445 8.34 18.58 -24.21
CA ALA A 445 9.75 18.46 -24.56
C ALA A 445 10.41 19.80 -24.88
N ARG A 446 9.70 20.72 -25.56
CA ARG A 446 10.20 22.07 -25.80
C ARG A 446 10.45 22.80 -24.48
N ARG A 447 9.48 22.82 -23.55
CA ARG A 447 9.64 23.50 -22.24
C ARG A 447 10.79 22.97 -21.42
N VAL A 448 10.97 21.64 -21.38
CA VAL A 448 12.11 21.00 -20.71
C VAL A 448 13.43 21.50 -21.30
N ARG A 449 13.55 21.51 -22.65
CA ARG A 449 14.77 21.93 -23.35
C ARG A 449 15.04 23.43 -23.24
N GLU A 450 14.00 24.26 -23.26
CA GLU A 450 14.09 25.73 -23.05
C GLU A 450 14.62 26.08 -21.64
N ASN A 451 14.36 25.24 -20.64
CA ASN A 451 14.92 25.38 -19.31
C ASN A 451 16.32 24.77 -19.13
N GLY A 452 16.96 24.31 -20.23
CA GLY A 452 18.33 23.80 -20.22
C GLY A 452 18.46 22.36 -19.72
N LEU A 453 17.36 21.62 -19.63
CA LEU A 453 17.34 20.19 -19.29
C LEU A 453 17.40 19.36 -20.58
N PRO A 454 18.41 18.46 -20.74
CA PRO A 454 18.69 17.84 -22.04
C PRO A 454 17.77 16.67 -22.38
N LYS A 455 17.12 16.04 -21.40
CA LYS A 455 16.37 14.80 -21.54
C LYS A 455 14.91 15.00 -21.11
N ALA A 456 14.00 14.93 -22.09
CA ALA A 456 12.55 14.94 -21.87
C ALA A 456 11.97 13.56 -22.15
N GLY A 457 11.06 13.09 -21.29
CA GLY A 457 10.34 11.83 -21.45
C GLY A 457 8.86 11.98 -21.11
N VAL A 458 8.12 10.91 -21.31
CA VAL A 458 6.69 10.86 -21.02
C VAL A 458 6.33 9.59 -20.25
N MET A 459 5.38 9.70 -19.35
CA MET A 459 4.74 8.54 -18.76
C MET A 459 3.65 8.04 -19.70
N ILE A 460 3.78 6.80 -20.13
CA ILE A 460 2.77 6.11 -20.95
C ILE A 460 1.82 5.40 -20.00
N GLU A 461 0.75 6.08 -19.66
CA GLU A 461 -0.26 5.61 -18.70
C GLU A 461 -1.70 5.83 -19.21
N VAL A 462 -1.85 6.51 -20.34
CA VAL A 462 -3.10 6.64 -21.09
C VAL A 462 -3.07 5.66 -22.24
N PRO A 463 -4.07 4.75 -22.42
CA PRO A 463 -4.09 3.76 -23.49
C PRO A 463 -3.95 4.37 -24.90
N GLY A 464 -4.50 5.58 -25.11
CA GLY A 464 -4.34 6.32 -26.37
C GLY A 464 -2.88 6.61 -26.71
N ALA A 465 -2.07 7.03 -25.73
CA ALA A 465 -0.63 7.24 -25.89
C ALA A 465 0.12 5.92 -26.12
N ALA A 466 -0.27 4.85 -25.43
CA ALA A 466 0.33 3.52 -25.59
C ALA A 466 0.14 2.99 -27.02
N LEU A 467 -1.07 3.08 -27.57
CA LEU A 467 -1.38 2.67 -28.94
C LEU A 467 -0.73 3.56 -30.01
N ARG A 468 -0.40 4.81 -29.68
CA ARG A 468 0.27 5.78 -30.55
C ARG A 468 1.69 6.09 -30.09
N SER A 469 2.31 5.19 -29.33
CA SER A 469 3.62 5.39 -28.69
C SER A 469 4.73 5.76 -29.68
N ARG A 470 4.69 5.25 -30.93
CA ARG A 470 5.60 5.66 -31.99
C ARG A 470 5.57 7.18 -32.18
N ASP A 471 4.37 7.76 -32.34
CA ASP A 471 4.24 9.18 -32.65
C ASP A 471 4.61 10.03 -31.42
N VAL A 472 4.15 9.62 -30.22
CA VAL A 472 4.49 10.27 -28.96
C VAL A 472 5.99 10.25 -28.69
N LEU A 473 6.66 9.10 -28.85
CA LEU A 473 8.09 8.94 -28.58
C LEU A 473 9.01 9.53 -29.64
N THR A 474 8.50 9.90 -30.81
CA THR A 474 9.25 10.69 -31.78
C THR A 474 9.60 12.08 -31.22
N GLU A 475 8.76 12.63 -30.35
CA GLU A 475 8.91 13.99 -29.80
C GLU A 475 9.84 14.06 -28.58
N VAL A 476 10.09 12.91 -27.92
CA VAL A 476 10.80 12.82 -26.64
C VAL A 476 11.96 11.82 -26.68
N ASP A 477 12.74 11.75 -25.61
CA ASP A 477 13.97 10.95 -25.53
C ASP A 477 13.74 9.56 -24.94
N PHE A 478 12.66 9.35 -24.18
CA PHE A 478 12.31 8.07 -23.54
C PHE A 478 10.84 8.01 -23.14
N GLY A 479 10.32 6.80 -22.92
CA GLY A 479 9.03 6.53 -22.29
C GLY A 479 9.17 5.71 -21.02
N SER A 480 8.19 5.83 -20.11
CA SER A 480 8.06 4.98 -18.96
C SER A 480 6.59 4.61 -18.75
N LEU A 481 6.31 3.33 -18.65
CA LEU A 481 4.96 2.80 -18.45
C LEU A 481 4.52 3.03 -17.00
N GLY A 482 3.44 3.79 -16.79
CA GLY A 482 2.76 3.95 -15.51
C GLY A 482 1.66 2.90 -15.37
N THR A 483 2.03 1.66 -15.07
CA THR A 483 1.11 0.50 -15.17
C THR A 483 -0.10 0.58 -14.26
N ASN A 484 -0.06 1.33 -13.16
CA ASN A 484 -1.20 1.49 -12.27
C ASN A 484 -2.34 2.28 -12.94
N ASP A 485 -2.02 3.48 -13.47
CA ASP A 485 -2.99 4.30 -14.20
C ASP A 485 -3.32 3.69 -15.58
N LEU A 486 -2.35 3.05 -16.24
CA LEU A 486 -2.59 2.32 -17.49
C LEU A 486 -3.62 1.19 -17.31
N ALA A 487 -3.53 0.43 -16.21
CA ALA A 487 -4.53 -0.59 -15.88
C ALA A 487 -5.90 0.04 -15.60
N GLN A 488 -5.96 1.10 -14.78
CA GLN A 488 -7.18 1.83 -14.47
C GLN A 488 -7.92 2.27 -15.74
N TYR A 489 -7.22 2.88 -16.68
CA TYR A 489 -7.84 3.40 -17.90
C TYR A 489 -8.10 2.32 -18.96
N THR A 490 -7.28 1.27 -19.03
CA THR A 490 -7.51 0.13 -19.93
C THR A 490 -8.76 -0.65 -19.50
N MET A 491 -8.91 -0.90 -18.21
CA MET A 491 -10.00 -1.70 -17.64
C MET A 491 -11.22 -0.85 -17.25
N ALA A 492 -11.16 0.49 -17.37
CA ALA A 492 -12.20 1.43 -16.95
C ALA A 492 -12.62 1.21 -15.49
N ALA A 493 -11.67 0.95 -14.61
CA ALA A 493 -11.89 0.64 -13.20
C ALA A 493 -11.20 1.68 -12.31
N ASP A 494 -11.96 2.30 -11.41
CA ASP A 494 -11.41 3.26 -10.44
C ASP A 494 -10.62 2.51 -9.36
N ARG A 495 -9.31 2.80 -9.24
CA ARG A 495 -8.44 2.18 -8.24
C ARG A 495 -8.79 2.50 -6.79
N MET A 496 -9.61 3.53 -6.55
CA MET A 496 -10.11 3.88 -5.22
C MET A 496 -11.32 3.03 -4.81
N GLN A 497 -11.89 2.25 -5.75
CA GLN A 497 -13.03 1.37 -5.52
C GLN A 497 -12.57 -0.06 -5.25
N GLY A 498 -12.43 -0.45 -3.98
CA GLY A 498 -11.98 -1.79 -3.60
C GLY A 498 -12.77 -2.94 -4.26
N ALA A 499 -14.05 -2.73 -4.55
CA ALA A 499 -14.89 -3.70 -5.27
C ALA A 499 -14.45 -3.97 -6.72
N LEU A 500 -13.56 -3.15 -7.29
CA LEU A 500 -13.03 -3.30 -8.65
C LEU A 500 -11.56 -3.76 -8.68
N SER A 501 -11.00 -4.16 -7.54
CA SER A 501 -9.59 -4.55 -7.42
C SER A 501 -9.18 -5.67 -8.37
N ASP A 502 -10.07 -6.64 -8.61
CA ASP A 502 -9.81 -7.75 -9.52
C ASP A 502 -9.60 -7.32 -10.98
N LEU A 503 -10.23 -6.20 -11.40
CA LEU A 503 -10.02 -5.62 -12.73
C LEU A 503 -8.65 -4.94 -12.83
N LEU A 504 -8.09 -4.51 -11.72
CA LEU A 504 -6.81 -3.78 -11.65
C LEU A 504 -5.60 -4.70 -11.43
N ASP A 505 -5.81 -6.03 -11.49
CA ASP A 505 -4.74 -7.00 -11.39
C ASP A 505 -3.69 -6.73 -12.50
N PRO A 506 -2.40 -6.57 -12.18
CA PRO A 506 -1.37 -6.25 -13.16
C PRO A 506 -1.12 -7.37 -14.20
N TRP A 507 -1.64 -8.57 -13.95
CA TRP A 507 -1.59 -9.70 -14.86
C TRP A 507 -2.70 -9.74 -15.91
N GLN A 508 -3.59 -8.74 -15.94
CA GLN A 508 -4.66 -8.66 -16.94
C GLN A 508 -4.09 -8.70 -18.36
N PRO A 509 -4.47 -9.69 -19.20
CA PRO A 509 -3.92 -9.83 -20.56
C PRO A 509 -4.15 -8.59 -21.42
N ALA A 510 -5.27 -7.90 -21.24
CA ALA A 510 -5.57 -6.65 -21.96
C ALA A 510 -4.57 -5.53 -21.62
N VAL A 511 -4.11 -5.44 -20.37
CA VAL A 511 -3.07 -4.48 -19.96
C VAL A 511 -1.73 -4.86 -20.57
N LEU A 512 -1.38 -6.14 -20.58
CA LEU A 512 -0.15 -6.65 -21.21
C LEU A 512 -0.14 -6.41 -22.73
N ASP A 513 -1.29 -6.49 -23.40
CA ASP A 513 -1.41 -6.16 -24.81
C ASP A 513 -1.15 -4.67 -25.09
N VAL A 514 -1.66 -3.78 -24.23
CA VAL A 514 -1.38 -2.34 -24.33
C VAL A 514 0.09 -2.04 -24.07
N VAL A 515 0.72 -2.71 -23.08
CA VAL A 515 2.17 -2.62 -22.83
C VAL A 515 2.98 -3.09 -24.06
N ALA A 516 2.60 -4.22 -24.67
CA ALA A 516 3.25 -4.74 -25.86
C ALA A 516 3.16 -3.74 -27.05
N ALA A 517 1.98 -3.12 -27.24
CA ALA A 517 1.80 -2.11 -28.28
C ALA A 517 2.69 -0.88 -28.02
N ALA A 518 2.81 -0.44 -26.77
CA ALA A 518 3.66 0.68 -26.39
C ALA A 518 5.15 0.38 -26.65
N CYS A 519 5.63 -0.80 -26.28
CA CYS A 519 7.01 -1.22 -26.53
C CYS A 519 7.31 -1.40 -28.00
N ALA A 520 6.38 -1.97 -28.77
CA ALA A 520 6.53 -2.11 -30.23
C ALA A 520 6.65 -0.75 -30.92
N GLY A 521 5.84 0.24 -30.54
CA GLY A 521 5.95 1.60 -31.05
C GLY A 521 7.28 2.27 -30.69
N ALA A 522 7.75 2.10 -29.44
CA ALA A 522 9.04 2.59 -28.97
C ALA A 522 10.22 2.04 -29.79
N ALA A 523 10.21 0.74 -30.06
CA ALA A 523 11.23 0.06 -30.87
C ALA A 523 11.33 0.63 -32.30
N THR A 524 10.22 1.05 -32.93
CA THR A 524 10.23 1.62 -34.28
C THR A 524 10.96 2.95 -34.40
N VAL A 525 11.13 3.67 -33.30
CA VAL A 525 11.78 5.00 -33.20
C VAL A 525 13.06 4.98 -32.38
N ASP A 526 13.51 3.79 -31.98
CA ASP A 526 14.73 3.56 -31.18
C ASP A 526 14.71 4.38 -29.89
N ARG A 527 13.58 4.32 -29.17
CA ARG A 527 13.45 4.97 -27.87
C ARG A 527 13.33 3.94 -26.74
N PRO A 528 14.08 4.12 -25.63
CA PRO A 528 13.98 3.23 -24.49
C PRO A 528 12.61 3.36 -23.84
N MET A 529 12.04 2.21 -23.42
CA MET A 529 10.78 2.12 -22.69
C MET A 529 11.05 1.49 -21.32
N GLY A 530 10.80 2.25 -20.25
CA GLY A 530 10.86 1.77 -18.86
C GLY A 530 9.48 1.40 -18.32
N VAL A 531 9.47 0.83 -17.12
CA VAL A 531 8.28 0.66 -16.28
C VAL A 531 8.55 1.26 -14.91
N CYS A 532 7.63 2.03 -14.37
CA CYS A 532 7.73 2.61 -13.02
C CYS A 532 6.50 2.34 -12.14
N GLY A 533 5.51 1.59 -12.64
CA GLY A 533 4.41 1.09 -11.85
C GLY A 533 4.82 -0.07 -10.94
N GLU A 534 3.94 -0.48 -10.06
CA GLU A 534 4.20 -1.54 -9.08
C GLU A 534 4.50 -2.91 -9.71
N SER A 535 4.02 -3.15 -10.92
CA SER A 535 4.28 -4.35 -11.73
C SER A 535 5.78 -4.63 -11.95
N ALA A 536 6.62 -3.59 -11.96
CA ALA A 536 8.07 -3.75 -12.11
C ALA A 536 8.75 -4.50 -10.96
N GLY A 537 8.13 -4.51 -9.78
CA GLY A 537 8.65 -5.16 -8.57
C GLY A 537 8.20 -6.61 -8.36
N ASP A 538 7.33 -7.14 -9.23
CA ASP A 538 6.98 -8.55 -9.25
C ASP A 538 8.02 -9.32 -10.10
N PRO A 539 8.74 -10.32 -9.55
CA PRO A 539 9.83 -10.98 -10.26
C PRO A 539 9.37 -11.75 -11.50
N LEU A 540 8.18 -12.35 -11.52
CA LEU A 540 7.65 -13.05 -12.68
C LEU A 540 7.13 -12.07 -13.72
N LEU A 541 6.41 -11.04 -13.29
CA LEU A 541 5.90 -10.02 -14.21
C LEU A 541 7.03 -9.18 -14.82
N ALA A 542 8.11 -8.94 -14.08
CA ALA A 542 9.31 -8.29 -14.59
C ALA A 542 9.91 -9.04 -15.82
N LEU A 543 9.94 -10.39 -15.77
CA LEU A 543 10.36 -11.21 -16.92
C LEU A 543 9.43 -11.02 -18.11
N VAL A 544 8.12 -11.02 -17.90
CA VAL A 544 7.12 -10.74 -18.93
C VAL A 544 7.32 -9.36 -19.55
N LEU A 545 7.48 -8.32 -18.72
CA LEU A 545 7.70 -6.95 -19.18
C LEU A 545 8.98 -6.83 -20.04
N VAL A 546 10.07 -7.47 -19.63
CA VAL A 546 11.30 -7.53 -20.41
C VAL A 546 11.08 -8.26 -21.73
N GLY A 547 10.35 -9.38 -21.73
CA GLY A 547 9.95 -10.11 -22.94
C GLY A 547 9.10 -9.27 -23.90
N LEU A 548 8.34 -8.30 -23.40
CA LEU A 548 7.58 -7.33 -24.19
C LEU A 548 8.43 -6.17 -24.75
N GLY A 549 9.70 -6.05 -24.35
CA GLY A 549 10.64 -5.04 -24.84
C GLY A 549 10.93 -3.90 -23.87
N VAL A 550 10.61 -4.04 -22.60
CA VAL A 550 10.99 -3.08 -21.56
C VAL A 550 12.49 -3.12 -21.31
N THR A 551 13.12 -1.94 -21.23
CA THR A 551 14.57 -1.76 -21.09
C THR A 551 15.01 -1.32 -19.68
N SER A 552 14.07 -0.93 -18.82
CA SER A 552 14.35 -0.58 -17.42
C SER A 552 13.13 -0.84 -16.53
N LEU A 553 13.40 -1.29 -15.32
CA LEU A 553 12.41 -1.62 -14.29
C LEU A 553 12.67 -0.75 -13.06
N SER A 554 11.68 0.05 -12.65
CA SER A 554 11.78 0.95 -11.50
C SER A 554 10.75 0.55 -10.43
N MET A 555 11.23 0.29 -9.22
CA MET A 555 10.45 -0.31 -8.15
C MET A 555 10.90 0.18 -6.77
N ALA A 556 10.21 -0.23 -5.71
CA ALA A 556 10.70 -0.06 -4.36
C ALA A 556 12.08 -0.74 -4.20
N PRO A 557 13.09 -0.10 -3.60
CA PRO A 557 14.44 -0.64 -3.49
C PRO A 557 14.52 -2.05 -2.92
N SER A 558 13.65 -2.42 -1.99
CA SER A 558 13.54 -3.75 -1.39
C SER A 558 13.19 -4.88 -2.37
N LYS A 559 12.59 -4.55 -3.52
CA LYS A 559 12.19 -5.52 -4.56
C LYS A 559 13.30 -5.79 -5.59
N VAL A 560 14.31 -4.92 -5.69
CA VAL A 560 15.37 -5.03 -6.70
C VAL A 560 16.16 -6.35 -6.61
N PRO A 561 16.55 -6.85 -5.43
CA PRO A 561 17.32 -8.10 -5.38
C PRO A 561 16.60 -9.31 -5.99
N VAL A 562 15.29 -9.46 -5.72
CA VAL A 562 14.53 -10.59 -6.25
C VAL A 562 14.26 -10.47 -7.75
N VAL A 563 14.06 -9.25 -8.26
CA VAL A 563 13.93 -9.01 -9.72
C VAL A 563 15.27 -9.26 -10.42
N ARG A 564 16.40 -8.84 -9.81
CA ARG A 564 17.74 -9.15 -10.33
C ARG A 564 17.98 -10.65 -10.40
N LEU A 565 17.56 -11.41 -9.38
CA LEU A 565 17.62 -12.88 -9.38
C LEU A 565 16.81 -13.45 -10.56
N ALA A 566 15.56 -13.02 -10.71
CA ALA A 566 14.70 -13.48 -11.81
C ALA A 566 15.37 -13.28 -13.19
N LEU A 567 15.89 -12.09 -13.43
CA LEU A 567 16.60 -11.77 -14.69
C LEU A 567 17.85 -12.61 -14.86
N SER A 568 18.66 -12.82 -13.81
CA SER A 568 19.91 -13.57 -13.89
C SER A 568 19.73 -15.06 -14.24
N LEU A 569 18.56 -15.60 -14.00
CA LEU A 569 18.20 -17.00 -14.28
C LEU A 569 17.61 -17.19 -15.69
N HIS A 570 17.06 -16.15 -16.33
CA HIS A 570 16.32 -16.27 -17.60
C HIS A 570 17.05 -15.54 -18.73
N THR A 571 17.04 -16.14 -19.94
CA THR A 571 17.46 -15.47 -21.16
C THR A 571 16.38 -14.51 -21.67
N LEU A 572 16.74 -13.58 -22.56
CA LEU A 572 15.74 -12.74 -23.24
C LEU A 572 14.70 -13.60 -23.99
N ALA A 573 15.15 -14.69 -24.62
CA ALA A 573 14.25 -15.61 -25.31
C ALA A 573 13.26 -16.30 -24.37
N ASP A 574 13.66 -16.62 -23.15
CA ASP A 574 12.75 -17.15 -22.12
C ASP A 574 11.75 -16.09 -21.69
N CYS A 575 12.19 -14.86 -21.43
CA CYS A 575 11.31 -13.73 -21.15
C CYS A 575 10.24 -13.52 -22.24
N GLN A 576 10.62 -13.62 -23.52
CA GLN A 576 9.69 -13.51 -24.64
C GLN A 576 8.65 -14.63 -24.66
N LYS A 577 9.05 -15.89 -24.38
CA LYS A 577 8.10 -17.01 -24.27
C LYS A 577 7.13 -16.81 -23.11
N LEU A 578 7.61 -16.34 -21.95
CA LEU A 578 6.77 -16.02 -20.81
C LEU A 578 5.76 -14.90 -21.13
N ALA A 579 6.20 -13.86 -21.86
CA ALA A 579 5.33 -12.78 -22.33
C ALA A 579 4.24 -13.28 -23.30
N GLU A 580 4.58 -14.17 -24.22
CA GLU A 580 3.61 -14.82 -25.12
C GLU A 580 2.59 -15.65 -24.34
N ALA A 581 3.03 -16.45 -23.34
CA ALA A 581 2.17 -17.27 -22.52
C ALA A 581 1.19 -16.42 -21.69
N ALA A 582 1.67 -15.34 -21.09
CA ALA A 582 0.83 -14.41 -20.31
C ALA A 582 -0.26 -13.77 -21.19
N ARG A 583 0.10 -13.27 -22.38
CA ARG A 583 -0.84 -12.59 -23.30
C ARG A 583 -1.83 -13.55 -23.97
N ALA A 584 -1.45 -14.82 -24.15
CA ALA A 584 -2.34 -15.85 -24.70
C ALA A 584 -3.39 -16.32 -23.70
N SER A 585 -3.27 -15.98 -22.44
CA SER A 585 -4.17 -16.37 -21.36
C SER A 585 -5.49 -15.59 -21.42
N ARG A 586 -6.55 -16.12 -20.79
CA ARG A 586 -7.88 -15.49 -20.80
C ARG A 586 -8.13 -14.58 -19.61
N THR A 587 -7.51 -14.89 -18.48
CA THR A 587 -7.66 -14.16 -17.21
C THR A 587 -6.30 -13.83 -16.60
N ALA A 588 -6.28 -12.91 -15.64
CA ALA A 588 -5.07 -12.57 -14.88
C ALA A 588 -4.51 -13.78 -14.13
N VAL A 589 -5.38 -14.59 -13.53
CA VAL A 589 -5.00 -15.82 -12.81
C VAL A 589 -4.39 -16.84 -13.75
N ASP A 590 -4.98 -17.06 -14.94
CA ASP A 590 -4.42 -17.96 -15.94
C ASP A 590 -3.05 -17.46 -16.43
N ALA A 591 -2.89 -16.14 -16.61
CA ALA A 591 -1.63 -15.53 -17.05
C ALA A 591 -0.51 -15.75 -16.03
N LEU A 592 -0.76 -15.47 -14.75
CA LEU A 592 0.19 -15.73 -13.66
C LEU A 592 0.54 -17.22 -13.58
N THR A 593 -0.46 -18.11 -13.66
CA THR A 593 -0.26 -19.57 -13.59
C THR A 593 0.61 -20.04 -14.76
N ALA A 594 0.27 -19.65 -15.99
CA ALA A 594 1.03 -20.05 -17.18
C ALA A 594 2.50 -19.58 -17.13
N VAL A 595 2.75 -18.38 -16.61
CA VAL A 595 4.12 -17.86 -16.45
C VAL A 595 4.85 -18.60 -15.33
N ARG A 596 4.21 -18.84 -14.19
CA ARG A 596 4.81 -19.58 -13.06
C ARG A 596 5.21 -20.99 -13.47
N ASP A 597 4.35 -21.69 -14.21
CA ASP A 597 4.59 -23.07 -14.66
C ASP A 597 5.71 -23.15 -15.75
N ALA A 598 5.88 -22.08 -16.52
CA ALA A 598 6.88 -22.01 -17.57
C ALA A 598 8.23 -21.38 -17.12
N ALA A 599 8.25 -20.69 -16.00
CA ALA A 599 9.46 -20.10 -15.44
C ALA A 599 10.43 -21.18 -14.92
N ILE A 600 11.71 -20.82 -14.84
CA ILE A 600 12.73 -21.73 -14.31
C ILE A 600 12.41 -22.06 -12.86
N SER A 601 12.38 -23.37 -12.53
CA SER A 601 11.98 -23.89 -11.24
C SER A 601 12.80 -23.34 -10.06
N GLU A 602 14.09 -23.06 -10.30
CA GLU A 602 14.96 -22.43 -9.30
C GLU A 602 14.40 -21.08 -8.81
N LEU A 603 13.82 -20.27 -9.71
CA LEU A 603 13.15 -19.04 -9.31
C LEU A 603 11.87 -19.33 -8.52
N THR A 604 10.99 -20.17 -9.05
CA THR A 604 9.69 -20.45 -8.41
C THR A 604 9.81 -21.15 -7.06
N ASP A 605 10.92 -21.82 -6.83
CA ASP A 605 11.26 -22.42 -5.53
C ASP A 605 11.74 -21.37 -4.49
N LEU A 606 12.15 -20.18 -4.94
CA LEU A 606 12.70 -19.12 -4.08
C LEU A 606 11.73 -17.96 -3.81
N ILE A 607 10.69 -17.79 -4.68
CA ILE A 607 9.73 -16.66 -4.58
C ILE A 607 8.36 -17.08 -4.05
#